data_7d62edc5da7913d1b7efb640abe57ea4
#
_entry.id   7d62edc5da7913d1b7efb640abe57ea4
#
_cell.length_a   1.000
_cell.length_b   1.000
_cell.length_c   1.000
_cell.angle_alpha   90.00
_cell.angle_beta   90.00
_cell.angle_gamma   90.00
#
_symmetry.space_group_name_H-M   'P 1'
#
loop_
_entity.id
_entity.type
_entity.pdbx_description
1 polymer ?
#
loop_
_entity_poly.entity_id
_entity_poly.type
_entity_poly.pdbx_seq_one_letter_code
_entity_poly.pdbx_strand_id
1 'polypeptide(L)'
;MKKSDFHFDLPAELIAQAPLAERSASRLLVVPPAPAAFDDRGVRDLPALLQPGDLLVFNDTRVIPARLFGQKATGGRVEILIE
;
A
#
# COMPACT_ATOMS: atom_id res chain seq x y z
N MET A 1 18.42 -11.59 -7.79
CA MET A 1 17.11 -10.98 -8.08
C MET A 1 17.34 -9.58 -8.63
N LYS A 2 16.80 -9.30 -9.80
CA LYS A 2 16.91 -7.98 -10.45
C LYS A 2 15.62 -7.20 -10.28
N LYS A 3 15.68 -5.88 -10.33
CA LYS A 3 14.48 -5.02 -10.30
C LYS A 3 13.50 -5.39 -11.41
N SER A 4 14.01 -5.76 -12.60
CA SER A 4 13.19 -6.17 -13.74
C SER A 4 12.37 -7.45 -13.51
N ASP A 5 12.78 -8.29 -12.57
CA ASP A 5 12.04 -9.54 -12.24
C ASP A 5 10.69 -9.25 -11.58
N PHE A 6 10.50 -8.02 -11.09
CA PHE A 6 9.27 -7.55 -10.46
C PHE A 6 8.41 -6.69 -11.38
N HIS A 7 8.81 -6.57 -12.65
CA HIS A 7 8.04 -5.79 -13.62
C HIS A 7 6.76 -6.55 -14.02
N PHE A 8 5.66 -5.84 -14.05
CA PHE A 8 4.38 -6.33 -14.57
C PHE A 8 3.54 -5.15 -15.09
N ASP A 9 2.60 -5.44 -15.97
CA ASP A 9 1.69 -4.44 -16.46
C ASP A 9 0.58 -4.19 -15.44
N LEU A 10 0.55 -2.98 -14.88
CA LEU A 10 -0.47 -2.55 -13.94
C LEU A 10 -1.48 -1.66 -14.67
N PRO A 11 -2.73 -2.11 -14.87
CA PRO A 11 -3.78 -1.25 -15.41
C PRO A 11 -4.04 -0.06 -14.50
N ALA A 12 -4.13 1.14 -15.10
CA ALA A 12 -4.29 2.38 -14.33
C ALA A 12 -5.56 2.39 -13.47
N GLU A 13 -6.62 1.76 -13.94
CA GLU A 13 -7.90 1.65 -13.21
C GLU A 13 -7.81 0.81 -11.93
N LEU A 14 -6.77 -0.01 -11.76
CA LEU A 14 -6.54 -0.77 -10.54
C LEU A 14 -5.80 0.00 -9.46
N ILE A 15 -5.33 1.20 -9.77
CA ILE A 15 -4.66 2.07 -8.80
C ILE A 15 -5.73 2.88 -8.07
N ALA A 16 -5.89 2.63 -6.78
CA ALA A 16 -6.86 3.34 -5.97
C ALA A 16 -6.54 4.84 -5.91
N GLN A 17 -7.57 5.67 -6.09
CA GLN A 17 -7.46 7.14 -6.06
C GLN A 17 -7.99 7.74 -4.76
N ALA A 18 -8.75 6.97 -3.98
CA ALA A 18 -9.29 7.40 -2.71
C ALA A 18 -9.36 6.21 -1.74
N PRO A 19 -9.17 6.43 -0.43
CA PRO A 19 -9.39 5.40 0.56
C PRO A 19 -10.88 5.09 0.71
N LEU A 20 -11.18 3.91 1.26
CA LEU A 20 -12.54 3.61 1.68
C LEU A 20 -12.93 4.49 2.87
N ALA A 21 -14.21 4.81 2.99
CA ALA A 21 -14.76 5.57 4.11
C ALA A 21 -14.45 4.88 5.45
N GLU A 22 -14.49 3.56 5.46
CA GLU A 22 -14.12 2.73 6.61
C GLU A 22 -12.83 1.96 6.29
N ARG A 23 -11.75 2.29 6.97
CA ARG A 23 -10.41 1.72 6.70
C ARG A 23 -10.35 0.22 6.85
N SER A 24 -11.05 -0.32 7.83
CA SER A 24 -11.10 -1.76 8.11
C SER A 24 -11.87 -2.57 7.05
N ALA A 25 -12.60 -1.89 6.16
CA ALA A 25 -13.28 -2.53 5.04
C ALA A 25 -12.36 -2.82 3.84
N SER A 26 -11.09 -2.42 3.91
CA SER A 26 -10.10 -2.70 2.87
C SER A 26 -9.93 -4.20 2.65
N ARG A 27 -9.67 -4.56 1.41
CA ARG A 27 -9.43 -5.96 1.02
C ARG A 27 -8.10 -6.45 1.57
N LEU A 28 -8.06 -7.73 1.91
CA LEU A 28 -6.87 -8.42 2.39
C LEU A 28 -6.66 -9.69 1.55
N LEU A 29 -5.50 -9.83 0.94
CA LEU A 29 -5.10 -11.06 0.26
C LEU A 29 -4.25 -11.90 1.23
N VAL A 30 -4.72 -13.09 1.55
CA VAL A 30 -3.96 -14.05 2.36
C VAL A 30 -3.17 -14.96 1.45
N VAL A 31 -1.85 -14.93 1.59
CA VAL A 31 -0.92 -15.76 0.82
C VAL A 31 -0.36 -16.82 1.77
N PRO A 32 -0.75 -18.09 1.63
CA PRO A 32 -0.24 -19.14 2.51
C PRO A 32 1.24 -19.45 2.23
N PRO A 33 1.99 -19.94 3.21
CA PRO A 33 3.41 -20.27 3.06
C PRO A 33 3.66 -21.49 2.15
N ALA A 34 2.69 -22.36 2.00
CA ALA A 34 2.75 -23.53 1.12
C ALA A 34 1.96 -23.25 -0.18
N PRO A 35 2.23 -23.98 -1.27
CA PRO A 35 1.48 -23.82 -2.51
C PRO A 35 0.01 -24.22 -2.31
N ALA A 36 -0.79 -23.26 -1.96
CA ALA A 36 -2.23 -23.35 -1.80
C ALA A 36 -2.89 -22.14 -2.48
N ALA A 37 -4.19 -22.21 -2.69
CA ALA A 37 -4.93 -21.10 -3.27
C ALA A 37 -4.85 -19.86 -2.36
N PHE A 38 -4.75 -18.69 -2.98
CA PHE A 38 -4.86 -17.42 -2.26
C PHE A 38 -6.28 -17.27 -1.73
N ASP A 39 -6.40 -16.62 -0.59
CA ASP A 39 -7.69 -16.39 0.05
C ASP A 39 -7.98 -14.88 0.10
N ASP A 40 -9.12 -14.49 -0.45
CA ASP A 40 -9.59 -13.11 -0.45
C ASP A 40 -10.41 -12.86 0.81
N ARG A 41 -9.94 -11.93 1.64
CA ARG A 41 -10.57 -11.52 2.89
C ARG A 41 -10.65 -10.01 3.02
N GLY A 42 -11.10 -9.53 4.15
CA GLY A 42 -11.05 -8.13 4.54
C GLY A 42 -10.09 -7.91 5.71
N VAL A 43 -9.63 -6.68 5.87
CA VAL A 43 -8.74 -6.31 6.99
C VAL A 43 -9.39 -6.62 8.35
N ARG A 44 -10.72 -6.60 8.42
CA ARG A 44 -11.49 -6.99 9.62
C ARG A 44 -11.23 -8.43 10.06
N ASP A 45 -10.84 -9.30 9.13
CA ASP A 45 -10.59 -10.71 9.40
C ASP A 45 -9.20 -10.96 9.99
N LEU A 46 -8.32 -9.94 9.99
CA LEU A 46 -6.93 -10.07 10.43
C LEU A 46 -6.81 -10.65 11.86
N PRO A 47 -7.58 -10.24 12.86
CA PRO A 47 -7.48 -10.82 14.20
C PRO A 47 -7.72 -12.33 14.23
N ALA A 48 -8.60 -12.85 13.36
CA ALA A 48 -8.89 -14.28 13.27
C ALA A 48 -7.77 -15.10 12.61
N LEU A 49 -6.87 -14.42 11.87
CA LEU A 49 -5.72 -15.04 11.21
C LEU A 49 -4.50 -15.14 12.11
N LEU A 50 -4.52 -14.45 13.24
CA LEU A 50 -3.42 -14.40 14.21
C LEU A 50 -3.63 -15.43 15.31
N GLN A 51 -2.53 -15.93 15.85
CA GLN A 51 -2.52 -16.92 16.92
C GLN A 51 -1.81 -16.38 18.16
N PRO A 52 -2.14 -16.88 19.38
CA PRO A 52 -1.36 -16.56 20.56
C PRO A 52 0.12 -16.86 20.37
N GLY A 53 0.99 -15.92 20.73
CA GLY A 53 2.43 -16.03 20.54
C GLY A 53 2.95 -15.38 19.26
N ASP A 54 2.10 -14.97 18.33
CA ASP A 54 2.51 -14.20 17.16
C ASP A 54 3.05 -12.84 17.58
N LEU A 55 4.12 -12.41 16.93
CA LEU A 55 4.71 -11.08 17.10
C LEU A 55 4.29 -10.19 15.94
N LEU A 56 3.60 -9.10 16.25
CA LEU A 56 3.26 -8.08 15.27
C LEU A 56 4.20 -6.89 15.39
N VAL A 57 4.83 -6.53 14.27
CA VAL A 57 5.73 -5.39 14.19
C VAL A 57 5.08 -4.31 13.32
N PHE A 58 4.92 -3.12 13.87
CA PHE A 58 4.30 -1.98 13.20
C PHE A 58 5.28 -0.85 12.98
N ASN A 59 5.03 -0.06 11.95
CA ASN A 59 5.67 1.22 11.77
C ASN A 59 4.82 2.30 12.46
N ASP A 60 5.38 2.97 13.45
CA ASP A 60 4.73 4.02 14.24
C ASP A 60 5.13 5.43 13.76
N THR A 61 5.71 5.55 12.60
CA THR A 61 6.07 6.86 12.04
C THR A 61 4.84 7.62 11.59
N ARG A 62 4.91 8.93 11.71
CA ARG A 62 3.87 9.84 11.23
C ARG A 62 4.26 10.42 9.89
N VAL A 63 3.38 10.28 8.92
CA VAL A 63 3.57 10.89 7.60
C VAL A 63 3.36 12.41 7.73
N ILE A 64 4.32 13.18 7.23
CA ILE A 64 4.21 14.64 7.10
C ILE A 64 3.79 15.01 5.67
N PRO A 65 3.12 16.14 5.46
CA PRO A 65 2.85 16.66 4.10
C PRO A 65 4.17 17.16 3.49
N ALA A 66 4.84 16.28 2.73
CA ALA A 66 6.19 16.52 2.20
C ALA A 66 6.21 16.91 0.72
N ARG A 67 5.06 16.93 0.08
CA ARG A 67 4.94 17.28 -1.35
C ARG A 67 4.60 18.75 -1.50
N LEU A 68 5.47 19.49 -2.18
CA LEU A 68 5.30 20.90 -2.48
C LEU A 68 5.12 21.07 -3.98
N PHE A 69 4.21 21.96 -4.36
CA PHE A 69 3.99 22.32 -5.76
C PHE A 69 4.46 23.76 -6.00
N GLY A 70 5.17 23.96 -7.08
CA GLY A 70 5.65 25.28 -7.47
C GLY A 70 5.52 25.48 -8.96
N GLN A 71 5.91 26.67 -9.40
CA GLN A 71 5.92 27.04 -10.80
C GLN A 71 7.28 27.65 -11.16
N LYS A 72 7.85 27.19 -12.28
CA LYS A 72 9.05 27.80 -12.83
C LYS A 72 8.76 29.20 -13.37
N ALA A 73 9.78 30.06 -13.43
CA ALA A 73 9.66 31.36 -14.06
C ALA A 73 9.18 31.27 -15.53
N THR A 74 9.43 30.14 -16.19
CA THR A 74 8.98 29.84 -17.57
C THR A 74 7.54 29.31 -17.64
N GLY A 75 6.82 29.18 -16.51
CA GLY A 75 5.44 28.73 -16.45
C GLY A 75 5.25 27.21 -16.24
N GLY A 76 6.31 26.42 -16.26
CA GLY A 76 6.23 24.97 -16.01
C GLY A 76 5.95 24.63 -14.55
N ARG A 77 5.16 23.59 -14.31
CA ARG A 77 4.90 23.07 -12.97
C ARG A 77 6.12 22.33 -12.41
N VAL A 78 6.34 22.47 -11.12
CA VAL A 78 7.39 21.74 -10.38
C VAL A 78 6.75 21.09 -9.17
N GLU A 79 7.13 19.84 -8.95
CA GLU A 79 6.80 19.09 -7.76
C GLU A 79 8.07 18.79 -6.98
N ILE A 80 8.09 19.09 -5.69
CA ILE A 80 9.23 18.85 -4.80
C ILE A 80 8.76 17.92 -3.69
N LEU A 81 9.49 16.83 -3.51
CA LEU A 81 9.29 15.90 -2.40
C LEU A 81 10.42 16.07 -1.40
N ILE A 82 10.08 16.28 -0.14
CA ILE A 82 11.04 16.32 0.96
C ILE A 82 11.25 14.90 1.46
N GLU A 83 12.50 14.42 1.50
CA GLU A 83 12.90 13.13 2.05
C GLU A 83 13.56 13.28 3.43
#